data_d85d01274b759fd5f33381827d20c4c9
#
_entry.id   d85d01274b759fd5f33381827d20c4c9
#
_cell.length_a   1.000
_cell.length_b   1.000
_cell.length_c   1.000
_cell.angle_alpha   90.00
_cell.angle_beta   90.00
_cell.angle_gamma   90.00
#
_symmetry.space_group_name_H-M   'P 1'
#
loop_
_entity.id
_entity.type
_entity.pdbx_description
1 polymer ?
#
loop_
_entity_poly.entity_id
_entity_poly.type
_entity_poly.pdbx_seq_one_letter_code
_entity_poly.pdbx_strand_id
1 'polypeptide(L)'
;MSDTATVVYFSVSFKPYSWIQMASSTYLSDEKAVEYPVRKAVGLTLDEKFYMPKSGKTEFQLIFAPMPKDTKIFDMIEGDGRDMACWYGLHDAKSKVKMPVAREEVDAEEVGENMFRTGKAVVRGKIEGYKPGWGYGIVAVTDNTLGSRPENTSSTLIRSDGTFCIEWLLEHPMWDELKPGYGPDIPVYVRPGDTLDLVIKANGEGIESVEYTSSNPKGCYEKLLKCKMPEVYAEWERKGEIWKTLTDEEFWAMTKETMETGNRLCDYFVWKYGLSPWEAHLLKARQQVAVVINQTVLANWMLSSRYGYYPPNEELRRDFYEGNDYSLYKVLNEMPTDDPSMSFIPYFRAMVSRMKDMQPMTDAWSLASMGDVDWSDVEGQRLMDSLQVEALRGVMGFKEIPYLVQAYLVNKVCDLPDFLTPEGQKEIVEYRAACLTNPYLKRKIWNLASDYAQPLPATTKLEGKALEILQPIVDKYKGKYVQIEWMKPGKSGFDFVNNRMVNLIPDFRNHKDLQFVFLFSANTCTKEEFEQFVKAYLPEEDCYWLDFEESSILRAQLLLPNYIKDVTLNREGEVLSTPLYTADERQFRRSLRELLEKEE
;
A
#
# COMPACT_ATOMS: atom_id res chain seq x y z
N MET A 1 3.43 -7.57 39.50
CA MET A 1 1.99 -7.73 39.29
C MET A 1 1.27 -7.79 40.61
N SER A 2 0.17 -7.08 40.78
CA SER A 2 -0.70 -7.09 41.96
C SER A 2 -2.16 -7.22 41.52
N ASP A 3 -3.10 -7.36 42.49
CA ASP A 3 -4.54 -7.44 42.16
C ASP A 3 -5.11 -6.08 41.66
N THR A 4 -4.36 -5.00 41.81
CA THR A 4 -4.81 -3.65 41.46
C THR A 4 -4.06 -3.04 40.27
N ALA A 5 -2.84 -3.50 39.98
CA ALA A 5 -2.01 -2.96 38.93
C ALA A 5 -0.85 -3.89 38.54
N THR A 6 -0.39 -3.74 37.32
CA THR A 6 0.91 -4.24 36.83
C THR A 6 1.86 -3.05 36.69
N VAL A 7 3.04 -3.14 37.29
CA VAL A 7 4.07 -2.06 37.23
C VAL A 7 5.26 -2.58 36.47
N VAL A 8 5.66 -1.83 35.44
CA VAL A 8 6.87 -2.08 34.65
C VAL A 8 7.87 -0.98 34.95
N TYR A 9 9.09 -1.37 35.31
CA TYR A 9 10.21 -0.47 35.60
C TYR A 9 11.12 -0.38 34.41
N PHE A 10 11.47 0.84 34.03
CA PHE A 10 12.37 1.12 32.91
C PHE A 10 13.67 1.74 33.41
N SER A 11 14.78 1.24 32.89
CA SER A 11 16.08 1.89 32.95
C SER A 11 16.49 2.17 31.50
N VAL A 12 16.50 3.44 31.13
CA VAL A 12 16.72 3.89 29.75
C VAL A 12 18.07 4.60 29.63
N SER A 13 18.82 4.21 28.60
CA SER A 13 20.06 4.89 28.20
C SER A 13 19.87 5.43 26.78
N PHE A 14 19.97 6.74 26.61
CA PHE A 14 19.80 7.41 25.33
C PHE A 14 20.72 8.64 25.23
N LYS A 15 20.76 9.25 24.07
CA LYS A 15 21.61 10.40 23.75
C LYS A 15 21.35 11.54 24.74
N PRO A 16 22.38 12.08 25.44
CA PRO A 16 22.20 13.23 26.33
C PRO A 16 21.51 14.39 25.62
N TYR A 17 20.59 15.05 26.32
CA TYR A 17 19.82 16.20 25.86
C TYR A 17 18.83 15.92 24.70
N SER A 18 18.79 14.71 24.16
CA SER A 18 17.70 14.26 23.29
C SER A 18 16.45 13.97 24.10
N TRP A 19 15.31 13.77 23.47
CA TRP A 19 14.07 13.48 24.16
C TRP A 19 13.60 12.04 23.91
N ILE A 20 12.87 11.51 24.89
CA ILE A 20 12.04 10.30 24.79
C ILE A 20 10.60 10.67 25.12
N GLN A 21 9.65 9.85 24.71
CA GLN A 21 8.23 10.04 24.99
C GLN A 21 7.60 8.67 25.16
N MET A 22 6.57 8.58 25.99
CA MET A 22 5.74 7.37 26.13
C MET A 22 4.29 7.76 25.88
N ALA A 23 3.61 7.04 24.98
CA ALA A 23 2.24 7.36 24.61
C ALA A 23 1.25 6.89 25.68
N SER A 24 0.17 7.65 25.89
CA SER A 24 -0.95 7.25 26.77
C SER A 24 -1.76 6.08 26.21
N SER A 25 -1.63 5.77 24.93
CA SER A 25 -2.19 4.59 24.27
C SER A 25 -1.36 3.30 24.48
N THR A 26 -0.27 3.35 25.28
CA THR A 26 0.56 2.18 25.60
C THR A 26 -0.23 1.13 26.39
N TYR A 27 -0.08 -0.14 26.02
CA TYR A 27 -0.72 -1.25 26.72
C TYR A 27 0.19 -2.48 26.81
N LEU A 28 -0.12 -3.36 27.78
CA LEU A 28 0.42 -4.73 27.81
C LEU A 28 -0.60 -5.66 27.17
N SER A 29 -0.14 -6.74 26.53
CA SER A 29 -0.99 -7.77 25.96
C SER A 29 -0.50 -9.15 26.40
N ASP A 30 -1.36 -9.95 27.03
CA ASP A 30 -0.99 -11.28 27.55
C ASP A 30 -0.98 -12.37 26.47
N GLU A 31 -0.74 -13.62 26.90
CA GLU A 31 -0.71 -14.83 26.06
C GLU A 31 -2.03 -15.12 25.33
N LYS A 32 -3.14 -14.50 25.77
CA LYS A 32 -4.47 -14.63 25.19
C LYS A 32 -4.89 -13.41 24.37
N ALA A 33 -3.93 -12.52 24.10
CA ALA A 33 -4.17 -11.25 23.44
C ALA A 33 -5.13 -10.30 24.18
N VAL A 34 -5.29 -10.44 25.50
CA VAL A 34 -6.04 -9.50 26.32
C VAL A 34 -5.18 -8.28 26.59
N GLU A 35 -5.74 -7.09 26.37
CA GLU A 35 -5.04 -5.82 26.50
C GLU A 35 -5.22 -5.19 27.88
N TYR A 36 -4.14 -4.65 28.45
CA TYR A 36 -4.08 -3.99 29.76
C TYR A 36 -3.50 -2.58 29.57
N PRO A 37 -4.35 -1.54 29.45
CA PRO A 37 -3.89 -0.18 29.14
C PRO A 37 -3.05 0.43 30.25
N VAL A 38 -2.14 1.32 29.90
CA VAL A 38 -1.41 2.15 30.84
C VAL A 38 -2.41 3.10 31.55
N ARG A 39 -2.24 3.25 32.85
CA ARG A 39 -3.08 4.15 33.68
C ARG A 39 -2.32 5.37 34.15
N LYS A 40 -1.01 5.23 34.35
CA LYS A 40 -0.16 6.27 34.93
C LYS A 40 1.32 6.00 34.65
N ALA A 41 2.09 7.06 34.52
CA ALA A 41 3.54 7.03 34.57
C ALA A 41 4.06 7.70 35.85
N VAL A 42 5.26 7.29 36.29
CA VAL A 42 6.00 7.91 37.39
C VAL A 42 7.43 8.12 36.92
N GLY A 43 7.92 9.36 37.00
CA GLY A 43 9.24 9.77 36.51
C GLY A 43 9.22 10.43 35.13
N LEU A 44 8.11 10.36 34.41
CA LEU A 44 7.82 11.14 33.20
C LEU A 44 6.31 11.40 33.09
N THR A 45 5.90 12.26 32.16
CA THR A 45 4.49 12.49 31.79
C THR A 45 4.21 11.79 30.46
N LEU A 46 3.07 11.08 30.37
CA LEU A 46 2.63 10.47 29.10
C LEU A 46 2.32 11.57 28.06
N ASP A 47 2.58 11.28 26.80
CA ASP A 47 2.39 12.16 25.63
C ASP A 47 3.26 13.45 25.63
N GLU A 48 4.14 13.61 26.63
CA GLU A 48 5.06 14.75 26.71
C GLU A 48 6.52 14.33 26.46
N LYS A 49 7.30 15.23 25.86
CA LYS A 49 8.73 15.03 25.64
C LYS A 49 9.48 15.12 26.96
N PHE A 50 10.14 14.03 27.34
CA PHE A 50 11.08 13.99 28.46
C PHE A 50 12.49 14.14 27.93
N TYR A 51 13.19 15.23 28.28
CA TYR A 51 14.56 15.47 27.84
C TYR A 51 15.56 14.73 28.73
N MET A 52 16.42 13.93 28.09
CA MET A 52 17.43 13.13 28.75
C MET A 52 18.45 14.03 29.50
N PRO A 53 18.81 13.64 30.71
CA PRO A 53 19.84 14.37 31.49
C PRO A 53 21.24 14.25 30.85
N LYS A 54 22.21 15.00 31.34
CA LYS A 54 23.62 14.97 30.89
C LYS A 54 24.22 13.55 30.95
N SER A 55 23.78 12.73 31.90
CA SER A 55 24.23 11.33 32.01
C SER A 55 23.75 10.43 30.84
N GLY A 56 22.75 10.87 30.07
CA GLY A 56 22.09 10.02 29.08
C GLY A 56 21.33 8.84 29.68
N LYS A 57 21.07 8.84 31.00
CA LYS A 57 20.39 7.73 31.70
C LYS A 57 19.24 8.27 32.55
N THR A 58 18.12 7.56 32.53
CA THR A 58 16.94 7.84 33.35
C THR A 58 16.22 6.57 33.75
N GLU A 59 15.40 6.65 34.79
CA GLU A 59 14.53 5.56 35.24
C GLU A 59 13.12 6.10 35.42
N PHE A 60 12.14 5.29 35.02
CA PHE A 60 10.72 5.62 35.21
C PHE A 60 9.89 4.35 35.33
N GLN A 61 8.62 4.50 35.66
CA GLN A 61 7.68 3.39 35.81
C GLN A 61 6.41 3.67 35.01
N LEU A 62 5.88 2.62 34.37
CA LEU A 62 4.53 2.63 33.82
C LEU A 62 3.64 1.71 34.66
N ILE A 63 2.46 2.20 35.01
CA ILE A 63 1.46 1.51 35.82
C ILE A 63 0.30 1.18 34.90
N PHE A 64 0.08 -0.10 34.67
CA PHE A 64 -0.95 -0.65 33.79
C PHE A 64 -2.14 -1.20 34.59
N ALA A 65 -3.25 -1.47 33.90
CA ALA A 65 -4.33 -2.31 34.43
C ALA A 65 -3.78 -3.65 34.97
N PRO A 66 -4.45 -4.27 35.96
CA PRO A 66 -3.94 -5.50 36.57
C PRO A 66 -3.99 -6.67 35.59
N MET A 67 -2.83 -7.23 35.28
CA MET A 67 -2.67 -8.44 34.48
C MET A 67 -2.64 -9.67 35.42
N PRO A 68 -3.15 -10.84 35.00
CA PRO A 68 -3.09 -12.07 35.82
C PRO A 68 -1.68 -12.39 36.30
N LYS A 69 -1.54 -12.78 37.58
CA LYS A 69 -0.23 -13.03 38.19
C LYS A 69 0.48 -14.27 37.63
N ASP A 70 -0.25 -15.15 37.00
CA ASP A 70 0.24 -16.37 36.35
C ASP A 70 0.64 -16.16 34.87
N THR A 71 0.47 -14.96 34.33
CA THR A 71 0.95 -14.61 32.98
C THR A 71 2.46 -14.78 32.92
N LYS A 72 2.93 -15.59 31.98
CA LYS A 72 4.35 -15.91 31.79
C LYS A 72 5.01 -15.11 30.68
N ILE A 73 4.24 -14.78 29.64
CA ILE A 73 4.67 -14.05 28.48
C ILE A 73 3.68 -12.90 28.23
N PHE A 74 4.19 -11.74 27.92
CA PHE A 74 3.37 -10.60 27.53
C PHE A 74 4.11 -9.71 26.54
N ASP A 75 3.38 -8.90 25.82
CA ASP A 75 3.92 -7.85 24.95
C ASP A 75 3.73 -6.50 25.62
N MET A 76 4.58 -5.54 25.26
CA MET A 76 4.33 -4.12 25.51
C MET A 76 4.30 -3.41 24.19
N ILE A 77 3.19 -2.75 23.90
CA ILE A 77 2.92 -2.03 22.66
C ILE A 77 2.76 -0.55 23.00
N GLU A 78 3.60 0.27 22.40
CA GLU A 78 3.52 1.72 22.55
C GLU A 78 2.68 2.31 21.42
N GLY A 79 1.49 2.84 21.75
CA GLY A 79 0.62 3.50 20.76
C GLY A 79 -0.01 2.56 19.74
N ASP A 80 -0.55 3.14 18.67
CA ASP A 80 -1.30 2.44 17.61
C ASP A 80 -0.63 2.61 16.23
N GLY A 81 0.50 3.30 16.16
CA GLY A 81 1.14 3.70 14.91
C GLY A 81 2.32 2.84 14.48
N ARG A 82 2.63 2.88 13.19
CA ARG A 82 3.76 2.15 12.58
C ARG A 82 5.14 2.54 13.11
N ASP A 83 5.27 3.71 13.73
CA ASP A 83 6.54 4.27 14.21
C ASP A 83 6.75 4.14 15.73
N MET A 84 5.91 3.34 16.40
CA MET A 84 5.94 3.18 17.85
C MET A 84 6.78 1.99 18.29
N ALA A 85 7.38 2.09 19.48
CA ALA A 85 8.19 1.00 20.02
C ALA A 85 7.31 -0.16 20.54
N CYS A 86 7.62 -1.37 20.09
CA CYS A 86 6.93 -2.58 20.49
C CYS A 86 7.92 -3.64 20.96
N TRP A 87 7.62 -4.28 22.09
CA TRP A 87 8.40 -5.39 22.65
C TRP A 87 7.52 -6.62 22.74
N TYR A 88 7.88 -7.67 22.02
CA TYR A 88 7.12 -8.92 21.96
C TYR A 88 7.78 -10.03 22.75
N GLY A 89 6.96 -10.89 23.35
CA GLY A 89 7.43 -12.07 24.05
C GLY A 89 8.23 -11.78 25.31
N LEU A 90 7.94 -10.70 26.03
CA LEU A 90 8.59 -10.36 27.29
C LEU A 90 8.28 -11.43 28.34
N HIS A 91 9.32 -11.98 28.98
CA HIS A 91 9.19 -13.01 30.00
C HIS A 91 10.35 -12.94 31.02
N ASP A 92 10.22 -13.64 32.14
CA ASP A 92 11.31 -13.75 33.11
C ASP A 92 12.57 -14.36 32.45
N ALA A 93 13.69 -13.65 32.51
CA ALA A 93 14.97 -14.07 31.93
C ALA A 93 15.45 -15.47 32.45
N LYS A 94 14.94 -15.93 33.60
CA LYS A 94 15.22 -17.24 34.14
C LYS A 94 14.25 -18.33 33.67
N SER A 95 13.15 -17.95 33.05
CA SER A 95 12.16 -18.90 32.55
C SER A 95 12.62 -19.48 31.21
N LYS A 96 12.58 -20.81 31.07
CA LYS A 96 12.79 -21.50 29.80
C LYS A 96 11.46 -21.56 29.05
N VAL A 97 11.01 -20.44 28.51
CA VAL A 97 9.81 -20.41 27.65
C VAL A 97 10.19 -21.01 26.30
N LYS A 98 9.58 -22.12 25.92
CA LYS A 98 9.64 -22.66 24.57
C LYS A 98 8.44 -22.08 23.80
N MET A 99 8.70 -21.22 22.83
CA MET A 99 7.70 -20.84 21.83
C MET A 99 7.34 -22.10 21.03
N PRO A 100 6.06 -22.46 20.91
CA PRO A 100 5.67 -23.58 20.04
C PRO A 100 5.95 -23.15 18.59
N VAL A 101 6.54 -24.04 17.83
CA VAL A 101 6.74 -23.86 16.38
C VAL A 101 5.45 -24.30 15.69
N ALA A 102 4.87 -23.44 14.85
CA ALA A 102 3.73 -23.82 14.02
C ALA A 102 4.14 -24.96 13.08
N ARG A 103 3.31 -25.99 12.97
CA ARG A 103 3.51 -27.04 11.97
C ARG A 103 3.02 -26.50 10.63
N GLU A 104 3.86 -26.53 9.61
CA GLU A 104 3.54 -26.14 8.23
C GLU A 104 2.73 -27.26 7.52
N GLU A 105 1.58 -27.63 8.04
CA GLU A 105 0.65 -28.47 7.32
C GLU A 105 -0.42 -27.58 6.70
N VAL A 106 -0.27 -27.30 5.41
CA VAL A 106 -1.28 -26.59 4.61
C VAL A 106 -2.39 -27.60 4.28
N ASP A 107 -3.63 -27.25 4.55
CA ASP A 107 -4.76 -28.05 4.11
C ASP A 107 -4.82 -28.05 2.59
N ALA A 108 -4.57 -29.19 1.95
CA ALA A 108 -4.48 -29.32 0.50
C ALA A 108 -5.78 -28.93 -0.22
N GLU A 109 -6.94 -28.94 0.44
CA GLU A 109 -8.20 -28.44 -0.11
C GLU A 109 -8.20 -26.91 -0.27
N GLU A 110 -7.35 -26.17 0.43
CA GLU A 110 -7.34 -24.71 0.39
C GLU A 110 -6.49 -24.12 -0.75
N VAL A 111 -5.62 -24.86 -1.39
CA VAL A 111 -4.69 -24.37 -2.43
C VAL A 111 -5.05 -24.83 -3.85
N GLY A 112 -6.20 -25.44 -4.05
CA GLY A 112 -6.63 -26.00 -5.35
C GLY A 112 -7.13 -24.94 -6.36
N GLU A 113 -7.20 -25.34 -7.65
CA GLU A 113 -7.74 -24.52 -8.75
C GLU A 113 -9.16 -23.99 -8.48
N ASN A 114 -9.94 -24.67 -7.64
CA ASN A 114 -11.29 -24.25 -7.23
C ASN A 114 -11.31 -22.89 -6.49
N MET A 115 -10.19 -22.43 -5.96
CA MET A 115 -10.06 -21.10 -5.35
C MET A 115 -9.94 -19.98 -6.39
N PHE A 116 -9.47 -20.28 -7.60
CA PHE A 116 -9.35 -19.32 -8.71
C PHE A 116 -10.61 -19.32 -9.57
N ARG A 117 -11.69 -18.81 -9.01
CA ARG A 117 -12.98 -18.66 -9.68
C ARG A 117 -13.49 -17.23 -9.55
N THR A 118 -14.13 -16.75 -10.60
CA THR A 118 -14.78 -15.44 -10.56
C THR A 118 -16.08 -15.51 -9.76
N GLY A 119 -16.28 -14.55 -8.88
CA GLY A 119 -17.51 -14.43 -8.11
C GLY A 119 -17.60 -13.09 -7.38
N LYS A 120 -18.84 -12.66 -7.13
CA LYS A 120 -19.13 -11.42 -6.41
C LYS A 120 -18.89 -11.64 -4.92
N ALA A 121 -18.02 -10.84 -4.31
CA ALA A 121 -17.86 -10.77 -2.87
C ALA A 121 -18.64 -9.57 -2.33
N VAL A 122 -19.17 -9.71 -1.11
CA VAL A 122 -19.95 -8.67 -0.44
C VAL A 122 -19.41 -8.46 0.97
N VAL A 123 -19.09 -7.21 1.34
CA VAL A 123 -18.79 -6.86 2.73
C VAL A 123 -19.84 -5.85 3.20
N ARG A 124 -20.55 -6.22 4.27
CA ARG A 124 -21.52 -5.36 4.93
C ARG A 124 -20.99 -5.00 6.29
N GLY A 125 -21.07 -3.73 6.65
CA GLY A 125 -20.61 -3.25 7.95
C GLY A 125 -21.63 -2.38 8.63
N LYS A 126 -21.51 -2.35 9.97
CA LYS A 126 -22.22 -1.43 10.82
C LYS A 126 -21.26 -0.84 11.85
N ILE A 127 -21.15 0.48 11.86
CA ILE A 127 -20.42 1.22 12.88
C ILE A 127 -21.41 1.55 14.00
N GLU A 128 -21.22 0.93 15.17
CA GLU A 128 -22.09 1.16 16.34
C GLU A 128 -21.93 2.58 16.88
N GLY A 129 -23.07 3.23 17.14
CA GLY A 129 -23.09 4.60 17.66
C GLY A 129 -22.61 5.66 16.67
N TYR A 130 -22.50 5.33 15.38
CA TYR A 130 -22.04 6.22 14.32
C TYR A 130 -22.72 7.59 14.38
N LYS A 131 -21.93 8.63 14.23
CA LYS A 131 -22.38 10.02 14.08
C LYS A 131 -21.74 10.62 12.86
N PRO A 132 -22.51 11.20 11.92
CA PRO A 132 -21.94 12.01 10.85
C PRO A 132 -20.96 13.04 11.42
N GLY A 133 -19.84 13.25 10.77
CA GLY A 133 -18.79 14.17 11.25
C GLY A 133 -17.66 13.53 12.08
N TRP A 134 -17.72 12.22 12.35
CA TRP A 134 -16.57 11.50 12.96
C TRP A 134 -15.38 11.30 12.03
N GLY A 135 -15.44 11.78 10.79
CA GLY A 135 -14.42 11.54 9.80
C GLY A 135 -14.62 10.26 8.96
N TYR A 136 -15.61 9.43 9.30
CA TYR A 136 -16.00 8.24 8.54
C TYR A 136 -17.18 8.60 7.63
N GLY A 137 -16.93 8.87 6.37
CA GLY A 137 -18.00 9.21 5.42
C GLY A 137 -18.18 8.17 4.33
N ILE A 138 -17.11 7.51 3.98
CA ILE A 138 -17.05 6.46 2.96
C ILE A 138 -16.25 5.27 3.46
N VAL A 139 -16.49 4.11 2.84
CA VAL A 139 -15.60 2.95 2.92
C VAL A 139 -15.17 2.59 1.50
N ALA A 140 -13.89 2.39 1.31
CA ALA A 140 -13.32 2.00 0.04
C ALA A 140 -12.44 0.75 0.17
N VAL A 141 -12.31 -0.01 -0.91
CA VAL A 141 -11.34 -1.09 -1.05
C VAL A 141 -10.76 -1.04 -2.46
N THR A 142 -9.46 -1.21 -2.56
CA THR A 142 -8.78 -1.28 -3.85
C THR A 142 -8.66 -2.74 -4.27
N ASP A 143 -9.05 -3.07 -5.50
CA ASP A 143 -8.82 -4.40 -6.05
C ASP A 143 -7.31 -4.65 -6.19
N ASN A 144 -6.81 -5.67 -5.51
CA ASN A 144 -5.39 -6.02 -5.44
C ASN A 144 -5.02 -7.19 -6.37
N THR A 145 -5.87 -7.52 -7.34
CA THR A 145 -5.60 -8.57 -8.34
C THR A 145 -4.55 -8.12 -9.37
N LEU A 146 -3.94 -9.10 -10.04
CA LEU A 146 -3.01 -8.82 -11.15
C LEU A 146 -3.69 -7.98 -12.23
N GLY A 147 -3.00 -6.96 -12.71
CA GLY A 147 -3.48 -6.08 -13.77
C GLY A 147 -4.66 -5.21 -13.39
N SER A 148 -5.03 -5.12 -12.11
CA SER A 148 -6.07 -4.18 -11.71
C SER A 148 -5.62 -2.73 -11.96
N ARG A 149 -6.57 -1.92 -12.41
CA ARG A 149 -6.35 -0.50 -12.63
C ARG A 149 -6.71 0.29 -11.36
N PRO A 150 -6.21 1.53 -11.17
CA PRO A 150 -6.65 2.38 -10.07
C PRO A 150 -8.17 2.58 -10.01
N GLU A 151 -8.83 2.49 -11.15
CA GLU A 151 -10.29 2.59 -11.31
C GLU A 151 -11.04 1.40 -10.68
N ASN A 152 -10.35 0.28 -10.42
CA ASN A 152 -10.94 -0.90 -9.79
C ASN A 152 -11.10 -0.74 -8.26
N THR A 153 -11.09 0.50 -7.77
CA THR A 153 -11.44 0.81 -6.39
C THR A 153 -12.95 0.82 -6.24
N SER A 154 -13.48 -0.02 -5.35
CA SER A 154 -14.87 0.02 -4.95
C SER A 154 -15.05 0.92 -3.74
N SER A 155 -16.06 1.77 -3.73
CA SER A 155 -16.37 2.63 -2.58
C SER A 155 -17.87 2.73 -2.34
N THR A 156 -18.24 3.03 -1.09
CA THR A 156 -19.63 3.26 -0.70
C THR A 156 -19.72 4.28 0.42
N LEU A 157 -20.84 5.02 0.46
CA LEU A 157 -21.15 5.91 1.56
C LEU A 157 -21.55 5.12 2.82
N ILE A 158 -21.13 5.60 3.98
CA ILE A 158 -21.64 5.16 5.26
C ILE A 158 -22.97 5.91 5.48
N ARG A 159 -24.06 5.15 5.65
CA ARG A 159 -25.40 5.71 5.90
C ARG A 159 -25.47 6.36 7.29
N SER A 160 -26.46 7.20 7.49
CA SER A 160 -26.66 7.91 8.77
C SER A 160 -26.84 6.99 9.98
N ASP A 161 -27.28 5.75 9.76
CA ASP A 161 -27.38 4.70 10.79
C ASP A 161 -26.08 3.92 11.01
N GLY A 162 -24.99 4.32 10.34
CA GLY A 162 -23.68 3.68 10.41
C GLY A 162 -23.51 2.44 9.53
N THR A 163 -24.50 2.09 8.71
CA THR A 163 -24.39 0.92 7.83
C THR A 163 -23.73 1.23 6.50
N PHE A 164 -23.02 0.26 5.94
CA PHE A 164 -22.45 0.30 4.58
C PHE A 164 -22.47 -1.08 3.93
N CYS A 165 -22.34 -1.11 2.59
CA CYS A 165 -22.22 -2.35 1.84
C CYS A 165 -21.31 -2.11 0.63
N ILE A 166 -20.23 -2.89 0.54
CA ILE A 166 -19.33 -2.91 -0.61
C ILE A 166 -19.49 -4.25 -1.32
N GLU A 167 -19.59 -4.21 -2.62
CA GLU A 167 -19.60 -5.36 -3.49
C GLU A 167 -18.49 -5.22 -4.52
N TRP A 168 -17.72 -6.29 -4.75
CA TRP A 168 -16.76 -6.32 -5.87
C TRP A 168 -16.60 -7.72 -6.45
N LEU A 169 -16.18 -7.78 -7.70
CA LEU A 169 -15.94 -9.01 -8.42
C LEU A 169 -14.51 -9.50 -8.14
N LEU A 170 -14.40 -10.66 -7.51
CA LEU A 170 -13.11 -11.30 -7.22
C LEU A 170 -12.87 -12.48 -8.15
N GLU A 171 -11.62 -12.76 -8.46
CA GLU A 171 -11.19 -13.93 -9.23
C GLU A 171 -10.55 -15.01 -8.36
N HIS A 172 -10.22 -14.68 -7.12
CA HIS A 172 -9.62 -15.55 -6.11
C HIS A 172 -9.87 -14.97 -4.70
N PRO A 173 -9.61 -15.71 -3.62
CA PRO A 173 -9.61 -15.17 -2.28
C PRO A 173 -8.69 -13.95 -2.17
N MET A 174 -9.06 -13.00 -1.34
CA MET A 174 -8.30 -11.77 -1.15
C MET A 174 -8.23 -11.40 0.33
N TRP A 175 -7.01 -11.24 0.82
CA TRP A 175 -6.71 -10.57 2.08
C TRP A 175 -6.34 -9.13 1.77
N ASP A 176 -7.17 -8.19 2.18
CA ASP A 176 -6.97 -6.76 1.92
C ASP A 176 -7.51 -5.92 3.08
N GLU A 177 -7.57 -4.62 2.91
CA GLU A 177 -7.99 -3.67 3.94
C GLU A 177 -9.10 -2.76 3.40
N LEU A 178 -10.19 -2.65 4.16
CA LEU A 178 -11.18 -1.61 3.95
C LEU A 178 -10.66 -0.30 4.52
N LYS A 179 -10.82 0.76 3.77
CA LYS A 179 -10.40 2.13 4.13
C LYS A 179 -11.63 2.95 4.49
N PRO A 180 -11.90 3.17 5.79
CA PRO A 180 -13.14 3.84 6.23
C PRO A 180 -13.08 5.38 6.11
N GLY A 181 -12.14 5.93 5.42
CA GLY A 181 -12.02 7.37 5.20
C GLY A 181 -11.21 8.09 6.26
N TYR A 182 -11.31 7.70 7.51
CA TYR A 182 -10.56 8.23 8.65
C TYR A 182 -10.38 7.13 9.70
N GLY A 183 -9.21 7.06 10.31
CA GLY A 183 -8.88 6.01 11.27
C GLY A 183 -8.12 4.84 10.63
N PRO A 184 -7.84 3.78 11.40
CA PRO A 184 -7.09 2.64 10.92
C PRO A 184 -7.87 1.85 9.87
N ASP A 185 -7.13 1.26 8.94
CA ASP A 185 -7.69 0.34 7.95
C ASP A 185 -8.21 -0.93 8.63
N ILE A 186 -9.29 -1.50 8.07
CA ILE A 186 -9.96 -2.68 8.61
C ILE A 186 -9.57 -3.88 7.75
N PRO A 187 -8.77 -4.82 8.26
CA PRO A 187 -8.39 -6.00 7.50
C PRO A 187 -9.60 -6.88 7.21
N VAL A 188 -9.67 -7.40 5.98
CA VAL A 188 -10.73 -8.33 5.54
C VAL A 188 -10.11 -9.47 4.75
N TYR A 189 -10.69 -10.66 4.90
CA TYR A 189 -10.41 -11.79 4.03
C TYR A 189 -11.73 -12.28 3.44
N VAL A 190 -11.83 -12.26 2.13
CA VAL A 190 -13.07 -12.63 1.41
C VAL A 190 -12.75 -13.52 0.24
N ARG A 191 -13.69 -14.39 -0.09
CA ARG A 191 -13.63 -15.31 -1.24
C ARG A 191 -14.69 -14.94 -2.26
N PRO A 192 -14.50 -15.28 -3.54
CA PRO A 192 -15.53 -15.16 -4.56
C PRO A 192 -16.84 -15.86 -4.14
N GLY A 193 -17.92 -15.11 -4.05
CA GLY A 193 -19.23 -15.60 -3.64
C GLY A 193 -19.56 -15.50 -2.14
N ASP A 194 -18.59 -15.10 -1.30
CA ASP A 194 -18.81 -14.97 0.14
C ASP A 194 -19.41 -13.61 0.50
N THR A 195 -20.12 -13.58 1.62
CA THR A 195 -20.56 -12.37 2.30
C THR A 195 -19.87 -12.30 3.67
N LEU A 196 -19.23 -11.18 3.95
CA LEU A 196 -18.61 -10.88 5.24
C LEU A 196 -19.36 -9.74 5.93
N ASP A 197 -19.86 -9.99 7.12
CA ASP A 197 -20.54 -9.02 7.96
C ASP A 197 -19.60 -8.51 9.07
N LEU A 198 -19.54 -7.20 9.25
CA LEU A 198 -18.70 -6.50 10.21
C LEU A 198 -19.54 -5.71 11.21
N VAL A 199 -19.26 -5.88 12.50
CA VAL A 199 -19.72 -4.98 13.54
C VAL A 199 -18.50 -4.21 14.06
N ILE A 200 -18.49 -2.89 13.82
CA ILE A 200 -17.36 -2.02 14.12
C ILE A 200 -17.75 -1.16 15.32
N LYS A 201 -17.01 -1.29 16.42
CA LYS A 201 -17.11 -0.37 17.54
C LYS A 201 -16.10 0.74 17.34
N ALA A 202 -16.58 1.95 17.24
CA ALA A 202 -15.76 3.13 17.01
C ALA A 202 -16.27 4.32 17.85
N ASN A 203 -15.38 5.28 18.05
CA ASN A 203 -15.70 6.59 18.60
C ASN A 203 -15.18 7.68 17.66
N GLY A 204 -15.27 8.97 18.03
CA GLY A 204 -14.75 10.07 17.21
C GLY A 204 -13.22 10.09 17.06
N GLU A 205 -12.48 9.25 17.80
CA GLU A 205 -11.02 9.20 17.82
C GLU A 205 -10.47 8.00 17.05
N GLY A 206 -11.25 6.90 16.92
CA GLY A 206 -10.79 5.73 16.18
C GLY A 206 -11.69 4.49 16.31
N ILE A 207 -11.22 3.38 15.72
CA ILE A 207 -11.85 2.07 15.78
C ILE A 207 -11.32 1.33 17.01
N GLU A 208 -12.23 0.92 17.90
CA GLU A 208 -11.91 0.18 19.12
C GLU A 208 -11.83 -1.33 18.87
N SER A 209 -12.81 -1.87 18.13
CA SER A 209 -12.84 -3.30 17.78
C SER A 209 -13.66 -3.58 16.53
N VAL A 210 -13.37 -4.73 15.90
CA VAL A 210 -14.13 -5.26 14.77
C VAL A 210 -14.50 -6.71 15.07
N GLU A 211 -15.79 -7.04 14.92
CA GLU A 211 -16.31 -8.40 14.99
C GLU A 211 -16.67 -8.85 13.58
N TYR A 212 -16.29 -10.08 13.23
CA TYR A 212 -16.43 -10.65 11.90
C TYR A 212 -17.42 -11.81 11.89
N THR A 213 -18.33 -11.85 10.93
CA THR A 213 -19.21 -13.00 10.67
C THR A 213 -19.27 -13.25 9.18
N SER A 214 -19.00 -14.47 8.73
CA SER A 214 -18.98 -14.82 7.31
C SER A 214 -20.09 -15.81 6.97
N SER A 215 -20.66 -15.68 5.78
CA SER A 215 -21.52 -16.72 5.17
C SER A 215 -20.78 -18.05 5.02
N ASN A 216 -19.44 -18.01 4.97
CA ASN A 216 -18.57 -19.17 4.99
C ASN A 216 -17.70 -19.14 6.27
N PRO A 217 -18.15 -19.75 7.39
CA PRO A 217 -17.43 -19.70 8.66
C PRO A 217 -15.99 -20.25 8.59
N LYS A 218 -15.74 -21.24 7.71
CA LYS A 218 -14.41 -21.81 7.50
C LYS A 218 -13.47 -20.86 6.74
N GLY A 219 -14.00 -19.84 6.08
CA GLY A 219 -13.24 -18.89 5.27
C GLY A 219 -13.10 -17.50 5.89
N CYS A 220 -13.57 -17.26 7.11
CA CYS A 220 -13.54 -15.93 7.72
C CYS A 220 -12.14 -15.55 8.21
N TYR A 221 -11.35 -16.50 8.69
CA TYR A 221 -10.00 -16.29 9.25
C TYR A 221 -9.93 -15.12 10.26
N GLU A 222 -10.92 -15.04 11.14
CA GLU A 222 -11.05 -13.95 12.11
C GLU A 222 -9.80 -13.76 12.98
N LYS A 223 -9.12 -14.87 13.34
CA LYS A 223 -7.90 -14.81 14.14
C LYS A 223 -6.76 -14.14 13.36
N LEU A 224 -6.63 -14.44 12.08
CA LEU A 224 -5.67 -13.77 11.18
C LEU A 224 -5.97 -12.28 11.06
N LEU A 225 -7.24 -11.91 10.87
CA LEU A 225 -7.67 -10.52 10.74
C LEU A 225 -7.48 -9.71 12.03
N LYS A 226 -7.61 -10.37 13.19
CA LYS A 226 -7.33 -9.77 14.52
C LYS A 226 -5.85 -9.80 14.90
N CYS A 227 -5.01 -10.49 14.13
CA CYS A 227 -3.59 -10.62 14.39
C CYS A 227 -2.87 -9.31 14.03
N LYS A 228 -2.54 -8.50 15.04
CA LYS A 228 -1.84 -7.22 14.89
C LYS A 228 -0.32 -7.39 14.75
N MET A 229 0.13 -8.41 14.02
CA MET A 229 1.55 -8.60 13.78
C MET A 229 2.10 -7.47 12.91
N PRO A 230 3.10 -6.71 13.37
CA PRO A 230 3.75 -5.71 12.54
C PRO A 230 4.61 -6.36 11.46
N GLU A 231 4.79 -5.67 10.37
CA GLU A 231 5.76 -6.07 9.35
C GLU A 231 7.18 -5.78 9.83
N VAL A 232 8.05 -6.75 9.63
CA VAL A 232 9.48 -6.60 9.95
C VAL A 232 10.22 -6.23 8.68
N TYR A 233 10.87 -5.08 8.69
CA TYR A 233 11.71 -4.59 7.60
C TYR A 233 13.13 -4.40 8.07
N ALA A 234 14.07 -4.45 7.15
CA ALA A 234 15.40 -3.93 7.40
C ALA A 234 15.35 -2.38 7.38
N GLU A 235 15.62 -1.76 8.51
CA GLU A 235 15.51 -0.30 8.68
C GLU A 235 16.70 0.47 8.06
N TRP A 236 17.06 0.11 6.83
CA TRP A 236 18.20 0.75 6.16
C TRP A 236 17.92 2.21 5.77
N GLU A 237 16.68 2.58 5.50
CA GLU A 237 16.29 3.97 5.19
C GLU A 237 16.56 4.93 6.35
N ARG A 238 16.38 4.47 7.58
CA ARG A 238 16.66 5.26 8.79
C ARG A 238 18.15 5.47 9.07
N LYS A 239 19.01 4.69 8.40
CA LYS A 239 20.49 4.78 8.53
C LYS A 239 21.13 5.75 7.54
N GLY A 240 20.35 6.61 6.90
CA GLY A 240 20.80 7.53 5.88
C GLY A 240 21.17 6.83 4.58
N GLU A 241 22.16 7.32 3.84
CA GLU A 241 22.55 6.80 2.53
C GLU A 241 23.45 5.55 2.62
N ILE A 242 23.11 4.60 3.51
CA ILE A 242 23.90 3.38 3.75
C ILE A 242 24.17 2.57 2.48
N TRP A 243 23.25 2.60 1.51
CA TRP A 243 23.38 1.88 0.23
C TRP A 243 24.61 2.29 -0.59
N LYS A 244 25.20 3.46 -0.32
CA LYS A 244 26.42 3.92 -1.01
C LYS A 244 27.69 3.17 -0.57
N THR A 245 27.66 2.57 0.61
CA THR A 245 28.83 1.95 1.22
C THR A 245 28.61 0.49 1.64
N LEU A 246 27.36 0.00 1.60
CA LEU A 246 27.00 -1.34 2.02
C LEU A 246 27.67 -2.39 1.11
N THR A 247 28.32 -3.39 1.70
CA THR A 247 28.86 -4.54 0.97
C THR A 247 27.77 -5.60 0.74
N ASP A 248 28.02 -6.53 -0.17
CA ASP A 248 27.09 -7.63 -0.43
C ASP A 248 26.96 -8.57 0.77
N GLU A 249 28.05 -8.80 1.50
CA GLU A 249 28.02 -9.58 2.74
C GLU A 249 27.14 -8.91 3.82
N GLU A 250 27.25 -7.60 3.97
CA GLU A 250 26.41 -6.84 4.91
C GLU A 250 24.94 -6.83 4.48
N PHE A 251 24.66 -6.70 3.19
CA PHE A 251 23.31 -6.84 2.65
C PHE A 251 22.69 -8.19 3.00
N TRP A 252 23.44 -9.29 2.74
CA TRP A 252 22.95 -10.64 3.03
C TRP A 252 22.83 -10.92 4.53
N ALA A 253 23.75 -10.42 5.34
CA ALA A 253 23.65 -10.53 6.80
C ALA A 253 22.39 -9.85 7.34
N MET A 254 22.12 -8.64 6.86
CA MET A 254 20.92 -7.87 7.22
C MET A 254 19.64 -8.56 6.72
N THR A 255 19.63 -9.05 5.49
CA THR A 255 18.49 -9.80 4.92
C THR A 255 18.18 -11.02 5.76
N LYS A 256 19.19 -11.82 6.09
CA LYS A 256 19.04 -13.02 6.91
C LYS A 256 18.50 -12.69 8.30
N GLU A 257 19.06 -11.69 8.97
CA GLU A 257 18.61 -11.26 10.30
C GLU A 257 17.14 -10.81 10.26
N THR A 258 16.75 -10.06 9.24
CA THR A 258 15.38 -9.58 9.07
C THR A 258 14.41 -10.73 8.81
N MET A 259 14.77 -11.68 7.94
CA MET A 259 13.96 -12.87 7.65
C MET A 259 13.81 -13.77 8.91
N GLU A 260 14.90 -14.04 9.62
CA GLU A 260 14.86 -14.82 10.85
C GLU A 260 14.01 -14.14 11.93
N THR A 261 14.12 -12.81 12.05
CA THR A 261 13.31 -12.03 13.00
C THR A 261 11.84 -12.06 12.61
N GLY A 262 11.52 -11.85 11.32
CA GLY A 262 10.16 -11.94 10.81
C GLY A 262 9.54 -13.33 11.03
N ASN A 263 10.29 -14.39 10.70
CA ASN A 263 9.82 -15.77 10.91
C ASN A 263 9.56 -16.08 12.39
N ARG A 264 10.48 -15.68 13.29
CA ARG A 264 10.27 -15.85 14.74
C ARG A 264 9.04 -15.10 15.24
N LEU A 265 8.83 -13.91 14.72
CA LEU A 265 7.66 -13.12 15.08
C LEU A 265 6.38 -13.77 14.53
N CYS A 266 6.37 -14.27 13.29
CA CYS A 266 5.25 -15.06 12.76
C CYS A 266 4.93 -16.26 13.68
N ASP A 267 5.93 -17.07 14.03
CA ASP A 267 5.73 -18.25 14.90
C ASP A 267 5.14 -17.83 16.26
N TYR A 268 5.62 -16.72 16.82
CA TYR A 268 5.08 -16.18 18.07
C TYR A 268 3.61 -15.77 17.93
N PHE A 269 3.25 -15.07 16.88
CA PHE A 269 1.87 -14.61 16.65
C PHE A 269 0.93 -15.76 16.30
N VAL A 270 1.41 -16.74 15.53
CA VAL A 270 0.67 -17.99 15.28
C VAL A 270 0.30 -18.67 16.58
N TRP A 271 1.26 -18.80 17.50
CA TRP A 271 1.01 -19.35 18.81
C TRP A 271 0.05 -18.49 19.64
N LYS A 272 0.31 -17.20 19.76
CA LYS A 272 -0.46 -16.26 20.58
C LYS A 272 -1.92 -16.19 20.18
N TYR A 273 -2.21 -16.11 18.88
CA TYR A 273 -3.56 -16.02 18.35
C TYR A 273 -4.19 -17.39 18.03
N GLY A 274 -3.43 -18.47 18.14
CA GLY A 274 -3.89 -19.83 17.82
C GLY A 274 -4.33 -19.94 16.37
N LEU A 275 -3.52 -19.43 15.45
CA LEU A 275 -3.79 -19.45 14.01
C LEU A 275 -3.78 -20.90 13.49
N SER A 276 -4.66 -21.20 12.55
CA SER A 276 -4.65 -22.45 11.80
C SER A 276 -3.40 -22.56 10.91
N PRO A 277 -3.03 -23.74 10.41
CA PRO A 277 -1.91 -23.89 9.48
C PRO A 277 -2.02 -23.00 8.24
N TRP A 278 -3.24 -22.82 7.70
CA TRP A 278 -3.48 -21.96 6.56
C TRP A 278 -3.31 -20.46 6.89
N GLU A 279 -3.86 -19.99 8.01
CA GLU A 279 -3.64 -18.62 8.49
C GLU A 279 -2.16 -18.33 8.74
N ALA A 280 -1.44 -19.30 9.33
CA ALA A 280 0.00 -19.22 9.55
C ALA A 280 0.77 -19.12 8.22
N HIS A 281 0.38 -19.91 7.22
CA HIS A 281 0.95 -19.86 5.88
C HIS A 281 0.79 -18.48 5.24
N LEU A 282 -0.42 -17.93 5.22
CA LEU A 282 -0.69 -16.60 4.67
C LEU A 282 0.08 -15.50 5.40
N LEU A 283 0.14 -15.55 6.76
CA LEU A 283 0.87 -14.59 7.57
C LEU A 283 2.37 -14.59 7.24
N LYS A 284 2.95 -15.79 7.15
CA LYS A 284 4.37 -15.97 6.83
C LYS A 284 4.70 -15.53 5.41
N ALA A 285 3.87 -15.89 4.43
CA ALA A 285 4.03 -15.47 3.05
C ALA A 285 3.95 -13.94 2.92
N ARG A 286 2.99 -13.29 3.58
CA ARG A 286 2.90 -11.82 3.62
C ARG A 286 4.19 -11.19 4.16
N GLN A 287 4.72 -11.70 5.28
CA GLN A 287 5.96 -11.19 5.88
C GLN A 287 7.16 -11.37 4.95
N GLN A 288 7.29 -12.53 4.30
CA GLN A 288 8.38 -12.80 3.35
C GLN A 288 8.32 -11.85 2.16
N VAL A 289 7.14 -11.64 1.55
CA VAL A 289 6.97 -10.69 0.44
C VAL A 289 7.35 -9.27 0.87
N ALA A 290 6.93 -8.83 2.04
CA ALA A 290 7.26 -7.50 2.55
C ALA A 290 8.78 -7.29 2.67
N VAL A 291 9.51 -8.29 3.21
CA VAL A 291 10.98 -8.25 3.29
C VAL A 291 11.60 -8.22 1.89
N VAL A 292 11.15 -9.10 1.00
CA VAL A 292 11.71 -9.20 -0.36
C VAL A 292 11.51 -7.89 -1.14
N ILE A 293 10.33 -7.26 -1.03
CA ILE A 293 10.11 -5.93 -1.65
C ILE A 293 11.10 -4.89 -1.10
N ASN A 294 11.25 -4.81 0.22
CA ASN A 294 12.17 -3.86 0.85
C ASN A 294 13.63 -4.10 0.40
N GLN A 295 14.05 -5.35 0.35
CA GLN A 295 15.42 -5.71 -0.04
C GLN A 295 15.68 -5.55 -1.55
N THR A 296 14.71 -5.78 -2.41
CA THR A 296 14.86 -5.49 -3.85
C THR A 296 15.03 -3.99 -4.12
N VAL A 297 14.35 -3.14 -3.35
CA VAL A 297 14.56 -1.68 -3.43
C VAL A 297 15.98 -1.32 -2.99
N LEU A 298 16.47 -1.89 -1.88
CA LEU A 298 17.84 -1.66 -1.42
C LEU A 298 18.87 -2.13 -2.46
N ALA A 299 18.67 -3.32 -3.05
CA ALA A 299 19.53 -3.84 -4.11
C ALA A 299 19.61 -2.89 -5.32
N ASN A 300 18.45 -2.35 -5.76
CA ASN A 300 18.44 -1.33 -6.82
C ASN A 300 19.27 -0.11 -6.46
N TRP A 301 19.14 0.41 -5.24
CA TRP A 301 19.88 1.60 -4.80
C TRP A 301 21.38 1.33 -4.66
N MET A 302 21.76 0.16 -4.16
CA MET A 302 23.17 -0.26 -4.08
C MET A 302 23.81 -0.32 -5.46
N LEU A 303 23.17 -0.99 -6.43
CA LEU A 303 23.69 -1.11 -7.79
C LEU A 303 23.73 0.24 -8.51
N SER A 304 22.67 1.04 -8.38
CA SER A 304 22.64 2.40 -8.93
C SER A 304 23.75 3.29 -8.35
N SER A 305 24.06 3.14 -7.06
CA SER A 305 25.16 3.87 -6.42
C SER A 305 26.53 3.44 -6.91
N ARG A 306 26.72 2.14 -7.19
CA ARG A 306 28.00 1.58 -7.63
C ARG A 306 28.31 1.89 -9.10
N TYR A 307 27.31 1.83 -9.95
CA TYR A 307 27.47 1.84 -11.41
C TYR A 307 26.84 3.06 -12.10
N GLY A 308 26.00 3.83 -11.40
CA GLY A 308 25.19 4.89 -12.00
C GLY A 308 24.01 4.36 -12.80
N TYR A 309 23.02 5.21 -13.01
CA TYR A 309 21.78 4.82 -13.72
C TYR A 309 21.98 4.63 -15.26
N TYR A 310 22.98 5.30 -15.85
CA TYR A 310 23.26 5.26 -17.29
C TYR A 310 24.74 5.56 -17.53
N PRO A 311 25.56 4.54 -17.88
CA PRO A 311 26.92 4.78 -18.33
C PRO A 311 26.93 5.72 -19.54
N PRO A 312 27.89 6.66 -19.62
CA PRO A 312 27.85 7.76 -20.58
C PRO A 312 28.15 7.36 -22.04
N ASN A 313 28.65 6.19 -22.30
CA ASN A 313 28.95 5.70 -23.68
C ASN A 313 28.60 4.23 -23.87
N GLU A 314 28.54 3.79 -25.12
CA GLU A 314 28.12 2.44 -25.53
C GLU A 314 29.07 1.33 -25.08
N GLU A 315 30.37 1.60 -25.05
CA GLU A 315 31.42 0.64 -24.64
C GLU A 315 31.32 0.39 -23.12
N LEU A 316 31.18 1.48 -22.32
CA LEU A 316 30.93 1.38 -20.88
C LEU A 316 29.59 0.71 -20.55
N ARG A 317 28.56 0.89 -21.40
CA ARG A 317 27.30 0.19 -21.24
C ARG A 317 27.43 -1.31 -21.45
N ARG A 318 28.16 -1.73 -22.47
CA ARG A 318 28.40 -3.16 -22.74
C ARG A 318 29.14 -3.80 -21.57
N ASP A 319 30.26 -3.21 -21.16
CA ASP A 319 31.07 -3.71 -20.04
C ASP A 319 30.26 -3.76 -18.75
N PHE A 320 29.38 -2.76 -18.54
CA PHE A 320 28.46 -2.70 -17.42
C PHE A 320 27.49 -3.89 -17.41
N TYR A 321 26.81 -4.18 -18.54
CA TYR A 321 25.83 -5.25 -18.60
C TYR A 321 26.46 -6.65 -18.57
N GLU A 322 27.62 -6.84 -19.20
CA GLU A 322 28.33 -8.11 -19.20
C GLU A 322 29.02 -8.44 -17.86
N GLY A 323 29.35 -7.40 -17.07
CA GLY A 323 30.05 -7.53 -15.78
C GLY A 323 29.12 -7.48 -14.55
N ASN A 324 27.83 -7.21 -14.71
CA ASN A 324 26.96 -7.05 -13.56
C ASN A 324 26.67 -8.35 -12.82
N ASP A 325 26.94 -8.34 -11.54
CA ASP A 325 26.53 -9.41 -10.62
C ASP A 325 25.15 -9.06 -10.01
N TYR A 326 24.14 -9.79 -10.43
CA TYR A 326 22.77 -9.66 -9.90
C TYR A 326 22.52 -10.52 -8.65
N SER A 327 23.56 -10.98 -7.98
CA SER A 327 23.45 -11.89 -6.83
C SER A 327 22.55 -11.37 -5.72
N LEU A 328 22.46 -10.03 -5.54
CA LEU A 328 21.58 -9.39 -4.56
C LEU A 328 20.09 -9.71 -4.79
N TYR A 329 19.67 -9.90 -6.04
CA TYR A 329 18.26 -10.24 -6.36
C TYR A 329 17.91 -11.71 -6.12
N LYS A 330 18.88 -12.56 -5.73
CA LYS A 330 18.56 -13.91 -5.21
C LYS A 330 17.68 -13.86 -3.98
N VAL A 331 17.52 -12.68 -3.36
CA VAL A 331 16.52 -12.44 -2.31
C VAL A 331 15.09 -12.81 -2.75
N LEU A 332 14.78 -12.83 -4.04
CA LEU A 332 13.50 -13.33 -4.57
C LEU A 332 13.23 -14.79 -4.14
N ASN A 333 14.28 -15.60 -3.92
CA ASN A 333 14.14 -16.98 -3.50
C ASN A 333 13.80 -17.14 -2.01
N GLU A 334 13.79 -16.04 -1.24
CA GLU A 334 13.42 -16.05 0.18
C GLU A 334 11.89 -16.03 0.39
N MET A 335 11.12 -16.01 -0.68
CA MET A 335 9.66 -16.14 -0.65
C MET A 335 9.19 -17.32 -1.51
N PRO A 336 7.95 -17.84 -1.31
CA PRO A 336 7.45 -19.00 -2.05
C PRO A 336 7.07 -18.63 -3.50
N THR A 337 8.06 -18.52 -4.38
CA THR A 337 7.92 -18.02 -5.75
C THR A 337 7.03 -18.86 -6.66
N ASP A 338 6.78 -20.13 -6.32
CA ASP A 338 5.95 -21.05 -7.11
C ASP A 338 4.58 -21.36 -6.47
N ASP A 339 4.22 -20.64 -5.41
CA ASP A 339 2.95 -20.83 -4.70
C ASP A 339 1.85 -19.89 -5.22
N PRO A 340 0.77 -20.40 -5.83
CA PRO A 340 -0.32 -19.58 -6.32
C PRO A 340 -1.08 -18.81 -5.24
N SER A 341 -1.05 -19.27 -3.99
CA SER A 341 -1.69 -18.59 -2.85
C SER A 341 -1.11 -17.21 -2.56
N MET A 342 0.09 -16.92 -3.10
CA MET A 342 0.67 -15.58 -3.06
C MET A 342 -0.27 -14.50 -3.63
N SER A 343 -1.14 -14.84 -4.57
CA SER A 343 -2.15 -13.89 -5.07
C SER A 343 -3.17 -13.47 -4.03
N PHE A 344 -3.32 -14.18 -2.92
CA PHE A 344 -4.34 -13.92 -1.91
C PHE A 344 -3.90 -12.92 -0.84
N ILE A 345 -2.58 -12.65 -0.76
CA ILE A 345 -2.00 -11.80 0.28
C ILE A 345 -1.75 -10.37 -0.20
N PRO A 346 -1.77 -9.39 0.70
CA PRO A 346 -1.31 -8.03 0.40
C PRO A 346 0.12 -8.03 -0.16
N TYR A 347 0.43 -7.01 -0.96
CA TYR A 347 1.76 -6.78 -1.56
C TYR A 347 2.18 -7.68 -2.72
N PHE A 348 1.56 -8.83 -2.98
CA PHE A 348 1.97 -9.69 -4.10
C PHE A 348 1.88 -8.95 -5.44
N ARG A 349 0.77 -8.26 -5.71
CA ARG A 349 0.66 -7.42 -6.90
C ARG A 349 1.72 -6.32 -6.94
N ALA A 350 1.99 -5.68 -5.81
CA ALA A 350 3.04 -4.66 -5.72
C ALA A 350 4.41 -5.25 -6.03
N MET A 351 4.70 -6.46 -5.54
CA MET A 351 5.94 -7.19 -5.87
C MET A 351 6.04 -7.44 -7.37
N VAL A 352 5.00 -8.02 -7.97
CA VAL A 352 4.95 -8.31 -9.42
C VAL A 352 5.15 -7.03 -10.24
N SER A 353 4.47 -5.94 -9.88
CA SER A 353 4.58 -4.66 -10.58
C SER A 353 5.99 -4.03 -10.45
N ARG A 354 6.66 -4.22 -9.32
CA ARG A 354 8.02 -3.70 -9.08
C ARG A 354 9.12 -4.51 -9.78
N MET A 355 8.83 -5.74 -10.21
CA MET A 355 9.83 -6.55 -10.90
C MET A 355 10.40 -5.85 -12.13
N LYS A 356 9.60 -5.09 -12.87
CA LYS A 356 10.05 -4.32 -14.05
C LYS A 356 11.14 -3.30 -13.74
N ASP A 357 11.18 -2.79 -12.51
CA ASP A 357 12.11 -1.74 -12.07
C ASP A 357 13.41 -2.31 -11.49
N MET A 358 13.54 -3.65 -11.39
CA MET A 358 14.77 -4.29 -10.93
C MET A 358 15.87 -4.17 -11.97
N GLN A 359 17.12 -3.97 -11.53
CA GLN A 359 18.26 -3.75 -12.42
C GLN A 359 18.41 -4.85 -13.50
N PRO A 360 18.30 -6.17 -13.20
CA PRO A 360 18.40 -7.19 -14.25
C PRO A 360 17.32 -7.05 -15.33
N MET A 361 16.15 -6.48 -15.01
CA MET A 361 15.06 -6.28 -15.96
C MET A 361 15.29 -5.03 -16.82
N THR A 362 15.78 -3.95 -16.21
CA THR A 362 16.13 -2.72 -16.92
C THR A 362 17.36 -2.92 -17.82
N ASP A 363 18.32 -3.72 -17.37
CA ASP A 363 19.52 -4.06 -18.17
C ASP A 363 19.14 -4.95 -19.36
N ALA A 364 18.28 -5.95 -19.18
CA ALA A 364 17.74 -6.75 -20.27
C ALA A 364 17.04 -5.86 -21.32
N TRP A 365 16.26 -4.88 -20.88
CA TRP A 365 15.65 -3.88 -21.77
C TRP A 365 16.72 -3.06 -22.51
N SER A 366 17.76 -2.61 -21.82
CA SER A 366 18.84 -1.80 -22.41
C SER A 366 19.68 -2.58 -23.40
N LEU A 367 20.05 -3.84 -23.09
CA LEU A 367 20.76 -4.73 -24.01
C LEU A 367 19.97 -4.93 -25.29
N ALA A 368 18.75 -5.18 -25.12
CA ALA A 368 17.83 -5.32 -26.20
C ALA A 368 17.81 -4.05 -27.08
N SER A 369 17.76 -2.84 -26.51
CA SER A 369 17.74 -1.56 -27.25
C SER A 369 19.05 -1.19 -27.96
N MET A 370 20.14 -1.90 -27.70
CA MET A 370 21.44 -1.71 -28.39
C MET A 370 21.60 -2.56 -29.66
N GLY A 371 20.67 -3.49 -29.94
CA GLY A 371 20.62 -4.27 -31.16
C GLY A 371 19.89 -3.56 -32.30
N ASP A 372 20.04 -4.10 -33.54
CA ASP A 372 19.30 -3.62 -34.72
C ASP A 372 17.81 -4.03 -34.69
N VAL A 373 17.23 -4.22 -33.49
CA VAL A 373 15.85 -4.69 -33.30
C VAL A 373 14.92 -3.51 -33.14
N ASP A 374 13.89 -3.48 -33.95
CA ASP A 374 12.83 -2.48 -33.83
C ASP A 374 11.88 -2.82 -32.66
N TRP A 375 11.94 -2.03 -31.60
CA TRP A 375 11.09 -2.16 -30.42
C TRP A 375 9.62 -1.90 -30.69
N SER A 376 9.34 -1.25 -31.80
CA SER A 376 7.97 -0.92 -32.21
C SER A 376 7.24 -2.12 -32.84
N ASP A 377 7.91 -3.25 -33.00
CA ASP A 377 7.31 -4.45 -33.58
C ASP A 377 7.17 -5.60 -32.57
N VAL A 378 6.48 -6.65 -33.01
CA VAL A 378 6.18 -7.85 -32.21
C VAL A 378 7.46 -8.62 -31.86
N GLU A 379 8.42 -8.66 -32.76
CA GLU A 379 9.64 -9.44 -32.60
C GLU A 379 10.56 -8.82 -31.54
N GLY A 380 10.66 -7.48 -31.52
CA GLY A 380 11.35 -6.74 -30.47
C GLY A 380 10.73 -6.94 -29.10
N GLN A 381 9.41 -6.93 -28.99
CA GLN A 381 8.73 -7.20 -27.74
C GLN A 381 8.93 -8.63 -27.23
N ARG A 382 8.93 -9.64 -28.13
CA ARG A 382 9.23 -11.04 -27.79
C ARG A 382 10.66 -11.21 -27.33
N LEU A 383 11.62 -10.57 -28.00
CA LEU A 383 13.02 -10.60 -27.59
C LEU A 383 13.19 -10.01 -26.19
N MET A 384 12.56 -8.87 -25.91
CA MET A 384 12.60 -8.25 -24.58
C MET A 384 12.02 -9.19 -23.51
N ASP A 385 10.86 -9.78 -23.76
CA ASP A 385 10.26 -10.74 -22.82
C ASP A 385 11.19 -11.93 -22.57
N SER A 386 11.83 -12.46 -23.61
CA SER A 386 12.79 -13.56 -23.51
C SER A 386 14.01 -13.17 -22.67
N LEU A 387 14.63 -12.02 -22.94
CA LEU A 387 15.80 -11.55 -22.19
C LEU A 387 15.48 -11.31 -20.72
N GLN A 388 14.30 -10.76 -20.40
CA GLN A 388 13.87 -10.56 -19.04
C GLN A 388 13.63 -11.88 -18.30
N VAL A 389 13.02 -12.88 -18.94
CA VAL A 389 12.86 -14.23 -18.36
C VAL A 389 14.21 -14.89 -18.12
N GLU A 390 15.17 -14.75 -19.05
CA GLU A 390 16.52 -15.30 -18.88
C GLU A 390 17.29 -14.57 -17.77
N ALA A 391 17.15 -13.26 -17.64
CA ALA A 391 17.72 -12.50 -16.52
C ALA A 391 17.17 -13.00 -15.17
N LEU A 392 15.86 -13.20 -15.06
CA LEU A 392 15.24 -13.79 -13.86
C LEU A 392 15.69 -15.24 -13.64
N ARG A 393 15.87 -16.03 -14.70
CA ARG A 393 16.40 -17.40 -14.60
C ARG A 393 17.82 -17.40 -14.03
N GLY A 394 18.67 -16.50 -14.48
CA GLY A 394 20.03 -16.32 -13.96
C GLY A 394 20.04 -15.97 -12.47
N VAL A 395 19.12 -15.11 -12.05
CA VAL A 395 18.99 -14.67 -10.66
C VAL A 395 18.41 -15.77 -9.76
N MET A 396 17.28 -16.35 -10.17
CA MET A 396 16.49 -17.26 -9.33
C MET A 396 16.87 -18.74 -9.49
N GLY A 397 17.54 -19.11 -10.59
CA GLY A 397 18.01 -20.47 -10.83
C GLY A 397 16.93 -21.48 -11.22
N PHE A 398 15.74 -21.06 -11.63
CA PHE A 398 14.64 -21.95 -11.99
C PHE A 398 14.85 -22.68 -13.32
N LYS A 399 14.32 -23.90 -13.41
CA LYS A 399 14.24 -24.66 -14.67
C LYS A 399 12.91 -24.44 -15.36
N GLU A 400 11.83 -24.59 -14.62
CA GLU A 400 10.46 -24.27 -15.04
C GLU A 400 10.09 -22.87 -14.53
N ILE A 401 9.31 -22.12 -15.30
CA ILE A 401 8.95 -20.74 -14.96
C ILE A 401 8.03 -20.76 -13.73
N PRO A 402 8.47 -20.25 -12.58
CA PRO A 402 7.67 -20.27 -11.34
C PRO A 402 6.47 -19.33 -11.42
N TYR A 403 5.50 -19.52 -10.54
CA TYR A 403 4.26 -18.75 -10.50
C TYR A 403 4.49 -17.23 -10.47
N LEU A 404 5.45 -16.74 -9.70
CA LEU A 404 5.81 -15.31 -9.65
C LEU A 404 6.18 -14.75 -11.03
N VAL A 405 7.02 -15.46 -11.77
CA VAL A 405 7.47 -15.02 -13.10
C VAL A 405 6.34 -15.12 -14.13
N GLN A 406 5.49 -16.16 -14.02
CA GLN A 406 4.27 -16.25 -14.84
C GLN A 406 3.32 -15.06 -14.54
N ALA A 407 3.13 -14.72 -13.26
CA ALA A 407 2.33 -13.56 -12.86
C ALA A 407 2.90 -12.23 -13.40
N TYR A 408 4.24 -12.10 -13.44
CA TYR A 408 4.90 -10.95 -14.06
C TYR A 408 4.59 -10.85 -15.56
N LEU A 409 4.67 -11.95 -16.31
CA LEU A 409 4.33 -11.96 -17.74
C LEU A 409 2.85 -11.59 -17.99
N VAL A 410 1.94 -12.05 -17.12
CA VAL A 410 0.54 -11.65 -17.17
C VAL A 410 0.37 -10.16 -16.91
N ASN A 411 1.03 -9.64 -15.88
CA ASN A 411 0.92 -8.22 -15.51
C ASN A 411 1.46 -7.29 -16.61
N LYS A 412 2.45 -7.73 -17.40
CA LYS A 412 2.98 -6.97 -18.55
C LYS A 412 1.96 -6.68 -19.65
N VAL A 413 0.80 -7.34 -19.67
CA VAL A 413 -0.29 -7.00 -20.61
C VAL A 413 -0.79 -5.58 -20.37
N CYS A 414 -0.71 -5.10 -19.14
CA CYS A 414 -1.09 -3.73 -18.79
C CYS A 414 -0.14 -2.65 -19.35
N ASP A 415 1.07 -3.06 -19.70
CA ASP A 415 2.13 -2.19 -20.22
C ASP A 415 2.37 -2.44 -21.73
N LEU A 416 1.39 -3.04 -22.46
CA LEU A 416 1.50 -3.22 -23.91
C LEU A 416 1.60 -1.86 -24.59
N PRO A 417 2.57 -1.66 -25.50
CA PRO A 417 2.76 -0.39 -26.16
C PRO A 417 1.60 -0.02 -27.09
N ASP A 418 1.13 1.21 -27.01
CA ASP A 418 0.03 1.74 -27.84
C ASP A 418 0.38 1.84 -29.34
N PHE A 419 1.67 1.80 -29.71
CA PHE A 419 2.12 1.82 -31.09
C PHE A 419 1.99 0.47 -31.79
N LEU A 420 1.78 -0.63 -31.06
CA LEU A 420 1.49 -1.94 -31.66
C LEU A 420 0.07 -1.99 -32.21
N THR A 421 -0.06 -2.58 -33.40
CA THR A 421 -1.39 -2.85 -33.95
C THR A 421 -2.16 -3.83 -33.04
N PRO A 422 -3.51 -3.85 -33.07
CA PRO A 422 -4.28 -4.81 -32.32
C PRO A 422 -3.88 -6.28 -32.57
N GLU A 423 -3.52 -6.60 -33.81
CA GLU A 423 -2.99 -7.91 -34.20
C GLU A 423 -1.65 -8.18 -33.55
N GLY A 424 -0.74 -7.21 -33.54
CA GLY A 424 0.56 -7.31 -32.88
C GLY A 424 0.44 -7.47 -31.38
N GLN A 425 -0.45 -6.71 -30.71
CA GLN A 425 -0.74 -6.89 -29.29
C GLN A 425 -1.23 -8.30 -28.99
N LYS A 426 -2.14 -8.83 -29.82
CA LYS A 426 -2.66 -10.19 -29.69
C LYS A 426 -1.54 -11.23 -29.84
N GLU A 427 -0.62 -11.07 -30.81
CA GLU A 427 0.52 -11.97 -30.97
C GLU A 427 1.45 -11.99 -29.77
N ILE A 428 1.68 -10.85 -29.11
CA ILE A 428 2.44 -10.77 -27.87
C ILE A 428 1.74 -11.49 -26.72
N VAL A 429 0.42 -11.30 -26.59
CA VAL A 429 -0.38 -12.00 -25.60
C VAL A 429 -0.33 -13.52 -25.83
N GLU A 430 -0.45 -14.00 -27.08
CA GLU A 430 -0.31 -15.41 -27.44
C GLU A 430 1.07 -15.97 -27.05
N TYR A 431 2.14 -15.22 -27.34
CA TYR A 431 3.50 -15.58 -26.98
C TYR A 431 3.66 -15.71 -25.45
N ARG A 432 3.23 -14.72 -24.68
CA ARG A 432 3.28 -14.77 -23.22
C ARG A 432 2.42 -15.91 -22.66
N ALA A 433 1.21 -16.11 -23.20
CA ALA A 433 0.30 -17.19 -22.78
C ALA A 433 0.89 -18.58 -22.99
N ALA A 434 1.70 -18.77 -24.04
CA ALA A 434 2.42 -20.02 -24.29
C ALA A 434 3.50 -20.33 -23.22
N CYS A 435 4.02 -19.32 -22.54
CA CYS A 435 4.98 -19.48 -21.44
C CYS A 435 4.31 -19.86 -20.10
N LEU A 436 2.99 -19.75 -19.99
CA LEU A 436 2.26 -20.00 -18.75
C LEU A 436 1.92 -21.49 -18.62
N THR A 437 2.03 -22.01 -17.39
CA THR A 437 1.58 -23.35 -17.03
C THR A 437 0.36 -23.33 -16.12
N ASN A 438 0.27 -22.28 -15.26
CA ASN A 438 -0.84 -22.14 -14.31
C ASN A 438 -2.17 -21.82 -15.01
N PRO A 439 -3.25 -22.63 -14.78
CA PRO A 439 -4.52 -22.45 -15.47
C PRO A 439 -5.22 -21.11 -15.18
N TYR A 440 -5.11 -20.59 -13.97
CA TYR A 440 -5.66 -19.27 -13.63
C TYR A 440 -4.97 -18.18 -14.43
N LEU A 441 -3.63 -18.15 -14.45
CA LEU A 441 -2.86 -17.15 -15.18
C LEU A 441 -3.10 -17.22 -16.69
N LYS A 442 -3.31 -18.44 -17.24
CA LYS A 442 -3.74 -18.61 -18.64
C LYS A 442 -5.07 -17.96 -18.95
N ARG A 443 -6.04 -18.04 -18.05
CA ARG A 443 -7.33 -17.33 -18.23
C ARG A 443 -7.17 -15.83 -18.03
N LYS A 444 -6.43 -15.44 -16.98
CA LYS A 444 -6.23 -14.04 -16.60
C LYS A 444 -5.60 -13.19 -17.70
N ILE A 445 -4.60 -13.72 -18.39
CA ILE A 445 -3.90 -12.99 -19.47
C ILE A 445 -4.87 -12.59 -20.59
N TRP A 446 -5.80 -13.48 -20.96
CA TRP A 446 -6.79 -13.20 -22.01
C TRP A 446 -7.87 -12.22 -21.55
N ASN A 447 -8.31 -12.32 -20.30
CA ASN A 447 -9.26 -11.37 -19.73
C ASN A 447 -8.64 -9.96 -19.72
N LEU A 448 -7.40 -9.82 -19.24
CA LEU A 448 -6.69 -8.55 -19.25
C LEU A 448 -6.50 -8.00 -20.67
N ALA A 449 -6.12 -8.83 -21.64
CA ALA A 449 -5.97 -8.39 -23.02
C ALA A 449 -7.29 -7.89 -23.60
N SER A 450 -8.40 -8.54 -23.27
CA SER A 450 -9.74 -8.08 -23.67
C SER A 450 -10.13 -6.76 -23.01
N ASP A 451 -9.86 -6.61 -21.72
CA ASP A 451 -10.20 -5.41 -20.94
C ASP A 451 -9.37 -4.19 -21.39
N TYR A 452 -8.07 -4.41 -21.67
CA TYR A 452 -7.18 -3.35 -22.15
C TYR A 452 -7.38 -2.97 -23.61
N ALA A 453 -7.90 -3.89 -24.44
CA ALA A 453 -8.30 -3.59 -25.81
C ALA A 453 -9.58 -2.72 -25.89
N GLN A 454 -10.36 -2.64 -24.81
CA GLN A 454 -11.47 -1.70 -24.73
C GLN A 454 -10.97 -0.37 -24.17
N PRO A 455 -10.99 0.71 -24.97
CA PRO A 455 -10.64 2.01 -24.45
C PRO A 455 -11.59 2.37 -23.28
N LEU A 456 -11.03 2.82 -22.16
CA LEU A 456 -11.85 3.43 -21.14
C LEU A 456 -12.66 4.57 -21.77
N PRO A 457 -13.92 4.79 -21.37
CA PRO A 457 -14.63 5.98 -21.80
C PRO A 457 -13.75 7.18 -21.47
N ALA A 458 -13.59 8.10 -22.43
CA ALA A 458 -12.71 9.25 -22.27
C ALA A 458 -13.07 10.09 -21.04
N THR A 459 -14.36 10.06 -20.68
CA THR A 459 -14.93 10.83 -19.56
C THR A 459 -15.92 10.00 -18.76
N THR A 460 -16.11 10.39 -17.50
CA THR A 460 -17.15 9.86 -16.60
C THR A 460 -18.07 11.01 -16.21
N LYS A 461 -19.38 10.81 -16.36
CA LYS A 461 -20.39 11.78 -15.91
C LYS A 461 -20.61 11.67 -14.42
N LEU A 462 -20.61 12.81 -13.75
CA LEU A 462 -21.10 12.90 -12.39
C LEU A 462 -22.63 12.92 -12.40
N GLU A 463 -23.23 12.29 -11.39
CA GLU A 463 -24.68 12.17 -11.28
C GLU A 463 -25.19 12.58 -9.88
N GLY A 464 -26.47 12.91 -9.80
CA GLY A 464 -27.14 13.19 -8.55
C GLY A 464 -26.46 14.31 -7.74
N LYS A 465 -26.33 14.10 -6.43
CA LYS A 465 -25.76 15.10 -5.51
C LYS A 465 -24.29 15.45 -5.80
N ALA A 466 -23.50 14.56 -6.34
CA ALA A 466 -22.12 14.87 -6.68
C ALA A 466 -22.05 15.90 -7.84
N LEU A 467 -22.92 15.75 -8.82
CA LEU A 467 -23.06 16.77 -9.88
C LEU A 467 -23.56 18.11 -9.30
N GLU A 468 -24.58 18.09 -8.42
CA GLU A 468 -25.11 19.31 -7.76
C GLU A 468 -24.01 20.07 -7.01
N ILE A 469 -23.10 19.37 -6.32
CA ILE A 469 -21.98 19.97 -5.57
C ILE A 469 -20.98 20.65 -6.53
N LEU A 470 -20.64 20.01 -7.66
CA LEU A 470 -19.69 20.59 -8.62
C LEU A 470 -20.34 21.52 -9.65
N GLN A 471 -21.67 21.52 -9.77
CA GLN A 471 -22.39 22.33 -10.75
C GLN A 471 -22.01 23.82 -10.75
N PRO A 472 -21.84 24.49 -9.59
CA PRO A 472 -21.41 25.90 -9.56
C PRO A 472 -20.04 26.12 -10.21
N ILE A 473 -19.13 25.14 -10.09
CA ILE A 473 -17.79 25.19 -10.71
C ILE A 473 -17.91 24.95 -12.22
N VAL A 474 -18.67 23.93 -12.62
CA VAL A 474 -18.93 23.58 -14.01
C VAL A 474 -19.57 24.76 -14.76
N ASP A 475 -20.59 25.39 -14.18
CA ASP A 475 -21.28 26.54 -14.79
C ASP A 475 -20.37 27.76 -14.92
N LYS A 476 -19.55 28.03 -13.89
CA LYS A 476 -18.63 29.15 -13.86
C LYS A 476 -17.55 29.04 -14.96
N TYR A 477 -17.08 27.82 -15.22
CA TYR A 477 -15.97 27.56 -16.15
C TYR A 477 -16.38 26.79 -17.40
N LYS A 478 -17.65 26.88 -17.77
CA LYS A 478 -18.18 26.25 -18.98
C LYS A 478 -17.32 26.53 -20.21
N GLY A 479 -16.94 25.46 -20.91
CA GLY A 479 -16.09 25.53 -22.11
C GLY A 479 -14.59 25.56 -21.83
N LYS A 480 -14.19 25.38 -20.56
CA LYS A 480 -12.78 25.24 -20.17
C LYS A 480 -12.53 23.88 -19.55
N TYR A 481 -11.31 23.41 -19.63
CA TYR A 481 -10.82 22.37 -18.73
C TYR A 481 -10.70 22.92 -17.32
N VAL A 482 -11.09 22.16 -16.31
CA VAL A 482 -10.97 22.54 -14.90
C VAL A 482 -10.09 21.53 -14.18
N GLN A 483 -8.92 21.96 -13.77
CA GLN A 483 -8.05 21.16 -12.92
C GLN A 483 -8.41 21.41 -11.45
N ILE A 484 -8.96 20.40 -10.80
CA ILE A 484 -9.36 20.44 -9.39
C ILE A 484 -8.23 19.85 -8.55
N GLU A 485 -7.71 20.63 -7.62
CA GLU A 485 -6.69 20.25 -6.68
C GLU A 485 -7.31 20.15 -5.27
N TRP A 486 -7.24 18.98 -4.65
CA TRP A 486 -7.67 18.81 -3.27
C TRP A 486 -6.56 19.24 -2.31
N MET A 487 -6.90 20.12 -1.40
CA MET A 487 -5.95 20.80 -0.53
C MET A 487 -6.25 20.57 0.94
N LYS A 488 -5.22 20.67 1.76
CA LYS A 488 -5.34 20.79 3.22
C LYS A 488 -4.32 21.81 3.73
N PRO A 489 -4.64 22.64 4.72
CA PRO A 489 -3.69 23.50 5.41
C PRO A 489 -2.56 22.70 6.07
N GLY A 490 -1.48 23.37 6.44
CA GLY A 490 -0.32 22.78 7.09
C GLY A 490 0.83 22.46 6.12
N LYS A 491 1.78 21.61 6.53
CA LYS A 491 3.03 21.37 5.80
C LYS A 491 2.80 20.94 4.35
N SER A 492 1.89 20.01 4.09
CA SER A 492 1.61 19.54 2.72
C SER A 492 0.98 20.61 1.83
N GLY A 493 0.09 21.44 2.36
CA GLY A 493 -0.44 22.60 1.62
C GLY A 493 0.64 23.64 1.35
N PHE A 494 1.54 23.85 2.31
CA PHE A 494 2.67 24.77 2.15
C PHE A 494 3.66 24.28 1.09
N ASP A 495 4.00 22.99 1.08
CA ASP A 495 4.86 22.37 0.07
C ASP A 495 4.20 22.45 -1.32
N PHE A 496 2.89 22.27 -1.42
CA PHE A 496 2.15 22.44 -2.65
C PHE A 496 2.23 23.88 -3.18
N VAL A 497 1.96 24.87 -2.32
CA VAL A 497 2.05 26.30 -2.69
C VAL A 497 3.46 26.64 -3.17
N ASN A 498 4.49 26.23 -2.45
CA ASN A 498 5.87 26.51 -2.79
C ASN A 498 6.34 25.83 -4.08
N ASN A 499 5.84 24.65 -4.38
CA ASN A 499 6.26 23.89 -5.56
C ASN A 499 5.37 24.19 -6.76
N ARG A 500 4.06 23.92 -6.69
CA ARG A 500 3.16 24.03 -7.85
C ARG A 500 2.71 25.44 -8.14
N MET A 501 2.32 26.20 -7.10
CA MET A 501 1.84 27.58 -7.30
C MET A 501 2.94 28.50 -7.83
N VAL A 502 4.20 28.27 -7.40
CA VAL A 502 5.34 29.10 -7.84
C VAL A 502 5.87 28.66 -9.21
N ASN A 503 5.95 27.35 -9.47
CA ASN A 503 6.68 26.82 -10.61
C ASN A 503 5.78 26.38 -11.78
N LEU A 504 4.57 25.91 -11.52
CA LEU A 504 3.70 25.32 -12.55
C LEU A 504 2.55 26.23 -12.93
N ILE A 505 1.75 26.67 -11.97
CA ILE A 505 0.51 27.39 -12.21
C ILE A 505 0.74 28.71 -12.96
N PRO A 506 1.82 29.49 -12.73
CA PRO A 506 2.06 30.73 -13.47
C PRO A 506 2.10 30.55 -15.00
N ASP A 507 2.60 29.40 -15.48
CA ASP A 507 2.67 29.12 -16.92
C ASP A 507 1.28 28.93 -17.57
N PHE A 508 0.29 28.55 -16.78
CA PHE A 508 -1.06 28.20 -17.23
C PHE A 508 -2.15 29.12 -16.69
N ARG A 509 -1.85 30.00 -15.70
CA ARG A 509 -2.85 30.83 -15.00
C ARG A 509 -3.73 31.66 -15.95
N ASN A 510 -3.17 32.15 -17.04
CA ASN A 510 -3.88 32.97 -18.01
C ASN A 510 -4.29 32.18 -19.26
N HIS A 511 -4.19 30.86 -19.24
CA HIS A 511 -4.60 30.08 -20.40
C HIS A 511 -6.12 30.17 -20.59
N LYS A 512 -6.56 30.53 -21.81
CA LYS A 512 -7.98 30.77 -22.10
C LYS A 512 -8.86 29.56 -21.87
N ASP A 513 -8.31 28.35 -22.02
CA ASP A 513 -9.02 27.06 -22.02
C ASP A 513 -8.81 26.22 -20.77
N LEU A 514 -8.09 26.73 -19.75
CA LEU A 514 -7.80 26.02 -18.52
C LEU A 514 -8.09 26.88 -17.28
N GLN A 515 -8.62 26.25 -16.24
CA GLN A 515 -8.81 26.87 -14.93
C GLN A 515 -8.34 25.92 -13.83
N PHE A 516 -7.64 26.43 -12.81
CA PHE A 516 -7.36 25.73 -11.58
C PHE A 516 -8.40 26.08 -10.51
N VAL A 517 -8.83 25.07 -9.78
CA VAL A 517 -9.79 25.20 -8.67
C VAL A 517 -9.28 24.40 -7.49
N PHE A 518 -9.37 24.97 -6.30
CA PHE A 518 -8.86 24.36 -5.08
C PHE A 518 -10.00 23.96 -4.14
N LEU A 519 -10.11 22.67 -3.83
CA LEU A 519 -11.11 22.16 -2.91
C LEU A 519 -10.48 21.84 -1.56
N PHE A 520 -11.11 22.31 -0.51
CA PHE A 520 -10.83 21.98 0.88
C PHE A 520 -12.03 21.30 1.47
N SER A 521 -11.86 20.51 2.53
CA SER A 521 -12.98 19.80 3.12
C SER A 521 -12.90 19.71 4.63
N ALA A 522 -14.06 19.60 5.26
CA ALA A 522 -14.20 19.39 6.69
C ALA A 522 -13.51 18.12 7.22
N ASN A 523 -13.16 17.18 6.33
CA ASN A 523 -12.36 15.99 6.67
C ASN A 523 -10.89 16.32 6.96
N THR A 524 -10.41 17.48 6.49
CA THR A 524 -8.98 17.82 6.54
C THR A 524 -8.67 19.11 7.26
N CYS A 525 -9.65 20.00 7.42
CA CYS A 525 -9.49 21.28 8.13
C CYS A 525 -10.84 21.87 8.54
N THR A 526 -10.81 22.71 9.55
CA THR A 526 -11.97 23.55 9.89
C THR A 526 -12.17 24.65 8.86
N LYS A 527 -13.34 25.26 8.85
CA LYS A 527 -13.63 26.37 7.94
C LYS A 527 -12.77 27.60 8.25
N GLU A 528 -12.47 27.83 9.52
CA GLU A 528 -11.58 28.90 9.97
C GLU A 528 -10.14 28.71 9.49
N GLU A 529 -9.62 27.49 9.57
CA GLU A 529 -8.28 27.16 9.04
C GLU A 529 -8.22 27.33 7.53
N PHE A 530 -9.26 26.91 6.81
CA PHE A 530 -9.41 27.14 5.38
C PHE A 530 -9.36 28.64 5.05
N GLU A 531 -10.20 29.47 5.69
CA GLU A 531 -10.27 30.90 5.43
C GLU A 531 -8.94 31.60 5.71
N GLN A 532 -8.26 31.22 6.81
CA GLN A 532 -6.92 31.75 7.14
C GLN A 532 -5.88 31.35 6.10
N PHE A 533 -5.87 30.07 5.67
CA PHE A 533 -4.92 29.57 4.69
C PHE A 533 -5.11 30.23 3.33
N VAL A 534 -6.35 30.30 2.83
CA VAL A 534 -6.66 30.92 1.54
C VAL A 534 -6.27 32.40 1.56
N LYS A 535 -6.62 33.12 2.60
CA LYS A 535 -6.25 34.54 2.73
C LYS A 535 -4.72 34.77 2.72
N ALA A 536 -3.98 33.84 3.30
CA ALA A 536 -2.53 33.98 3.42
C ALA A 536 -1.78 33.56 2.15
N TYR A 537 -2.25 32.52 1.46
CA TYR A 537 -1.47 31.85 0.41
C TYR A 537 -2.16 31.76 -0.96
N LEU A 538 -3.48 31.88 -1.02
CA LEU A 538 -4.27 31.70 -2.23
C LEU A 538 -5.31 32.82 -2.44
N PRO A 539 -4.97 34.12 -2.19
CA PRO A 539 -5.97 35.20 -2.15
C PRO A 539 -6.62 35.51 -3.50
N GLU A 540 -5.99 35.10 -4.60
CA GLU A 540 -6.47 35.34 -5.97
C GLU A 540 -7.03 34.08 -6.64
N GLU A 541 -7.05 32.94 -5.93
CA GLU A 541 -7.42 31.66 -6.50
C GLU A 541 -8.87 31.28 -6.15
N ASP A 542 -9.47 30.46 -7.00
CA ASP A 542 -10.80 29.91 -6.79
C ASP A 542 -10.76 28.75 -5.80
N CYS A 543 -11.08 29.02 -4.56
CA CYS A 543 -11.06 28.09 -3.45
C CYS A 543 -12.47 27.83 -2.93
N TYR A 544 -12.80 26.57 -2.70
CA TYR A 544 -14.10 26.14 -2.18
C TYR A 544 -13.87 25.23 -0.97
N TRP A 545 -14.71 25.42 0.04
CA TRP A 545 -14.74 24.55 1.21
C TRP A 545 -16.00 23.70 1.17
N LEU A 546 -15.80 22.38 1.27
CA LEU A 546 -16.86 21.39 1.28
C LEU A 546 -17.12 20.94 2.71
N ASP A 547 -18.37 20.82 3.09
CA ASP A 547 -18.70 20.18 4.35
C ASP A 547 -18.40 18.67 4.30
N PHE A 548 -18.61 17.99 5.42
CA PHE A 548 -18.30 16.58 5.54
C PHE A 548 -19.15 15.71 4.59
N GLU A 549 -20.45 16.02 4.45
CA GLU A 549 -21.36 15.27 3.58
C GLU A 549 -21.00 15.48 2.10
N GLU A 550 -20.80 16.71 1.68
CA GLU A 550 -20.42 17.08 0.31
C GLU A 550 -19.11 16.40 -0.11
N SER A 551 -18.09 16.49 0.74
CA SER A 551 -16.81 15.86 0.50
C SER A 551 -16.92 14.33 0.40
N SER A 552 -17.71 13.70 1.27
CA SER A 552 -17.90 12.25 1.26
C SER A 552 -18.64 11.78 0.00
N ILE A 553 -19.65 12.51 -0.45
CA ILE A 553 -20.40 12.21 -1.68
C ILE A 553 -19.49 12.29 -2.90
N LEU A 554 -18.71 13.37 -3.03
CA LEU A 554 -17.78 13.51 -4.15
C LEU A 554 -16.72 12.42 -4.16
N ARG A 555 -16.12 12.12 -3.01
CA ARG A 555 -15.11 11.06 -2.89
C ARG A 555 -15.64 9.70 -3.29
N ALA A 556 -16.85 9.36 -2.85
CA ALA A 556 -17.48 8.08 -3.20
C ALA A 556 -17.68 7.95 -4.70
N GLN A 557 -18.19 8.97 -5.38
CA GLN A 557 -18.44 8.92 -6.81
C GLN A 557 -17.17 9.02 -7.66
N LEU A 558 -16.18 9.78 -7.20
CA LEU A 558 -14.87 9.89 -7.85
C LEU A 558 -13.93 8.72 -7.52
N LEU A 559 -14.40 7.74 -6.75
CA LEU A 559 -13.62 6.59 -6.28
C LEU A 559 -12.31 7.01 -5.59
N LEU A 560 -12.36 8.11 -4.83
CA LEU A 560 -11.22 8.63 -4.09
C LEU A 560 -11.22 8.06 -2.67
N PRO A 561 -10.33 7.09 -2.34
CA PRO A 561 -10.13 6.66 -0.96
C PRO A 561 -9.58 7.82 -0.11
N ASN A 562 -8.91 7.58 0.96
CA ASN A 562 -8.52 8.55 1.98
C ASN A 562 -7.51 9.63 1.59
N TYR A 563 -6.89 9.54 0.42
CA TYR A 563 -5.89 10.52 0.00
C TYR A 563 -6.46 11.49 -1.02
N ILE A 564 -5.90 12.67 -0.98
CA ILE A 564 -6.20 13.76 -1.89
C ILE A 564 -5.70 13.37 -3.28
N LYS A 565 -6.57 13.46 -4.26
CA LYS A 565 -6.25 13.20 -5.66
C LYS A 565 -6.78 14.32 -6.53
N ASP A 566 -5.97 14.71 -7.49
CA ASP A 566 -6.36 15.73 -8.45
C ASP A 566 -7.37 15.16 -9.45
N VAL A 567 -8.29 15.99 -9.89
CA VAL A 567 -9.36 15.64 -10.83
C VAL A 567 -9.39 16.67 -11.94
N THR A 568 -9.49 16.24 -13.19
CA THR A 568 -9.62 17.13 -14.34
C THR A 568 -11.01 16.98 -14.92
N LEU A 569 -11.74 18.08 -15.06
CA LEU A 569 -12.99 18.14 -15.83
C LEU A 569 -12.71 18.59 -17.26
N ASN A 570 -13.42 17.99 -18.23
CA ASN A 570 -13.41 18.44 -19.61
C ASN A 570 -14.26 19.71 -19.78
N ARG A 571 -14.37 20.22 -20.99
CA ARG A 571 -15.12 21.46 -21.33
C ARG A 571 -16.62 21.34 -21.09
N GLU A 572 -17.16 20.13 -21.05
CA GLU A 572 -18.56 19.80 -20.77
C GLU A 572 -18.81 19.60 -19.27
N GLY A 573 -17.76 19.63 -18.42
CA GLY A 573 -17.83 19.40 -16.99
C GLY A 573 -17.82 17.92 -16.58
N GLU A 574 -17.44 17.01 -17.49
CA GLU A 574 -17.31 15.59 -17.21
C GLU A 574 -15.89 15.31 -16.71
N VAL A 575 -15.75 14.34 -15.81
CA VAL A 575 -14.45 13.92 -15.25
C VAL A 575 -13.65 13.13 -16.28
N LEU A 576 -12.41 13.52 -16.55
CA LEU A 576 -11.51 12.72 -17.37
C LEU A 576 -11.24 11.37 -16.68
N SER A 577 -11.51 10.28 -17.37
CA SER A 577 -11.32 8.92 -16.83
C SER A 577 -9.84 8.58 -16.62
N THR A 578 -8.94 9.17 -17.42
CA THR A 578 -7.50 9.08 -17.22
C THR A 578 -7.04 10.36 -16.53
N PRO A 579 -6.67 10.29 -15.23
CA PRO A 579 -6.16 11.46 -14.53
C PRO A 579 -4.83 11.93 -15.15
N LEU A 580 -4.58 13.23 -15.12
CA LEU A 580 -3.28 13.78 -15.49
C LEU A 580 -2.21 13.26 -14.51
N TYR A 581 -1.01 13.02 -15.02
CA TYR A 581 0.08 12.53 -14.19
C TYR A 581 0.63 13.64 -13.30
N THR A 582 0.33 13.59 -12.01
CA THR A 582 0.63 14.66 -11.04
C THR A 582 1.79 14.37 -10.10
N ALA A 583 2.39 13.19 -10.15
CA ALA A 583 3.48 12.81 -9.25
C ALA A 583 4.80 13.55 -9.51
N ASP A 584 5.04 13.98 -10.76
CA ASP A 584 6.20 14.77 -11.16
C ASP A 584 5.75 16.04 -11.87
N GLU A 585 6.30 17.19 -11.46
CA GLU A 585 5.92 18.50 -12.00
C GLU A 585 6.19 18.64 -13.51
N ARG A 586 7.27 18.05 -14.02
CA ARG A 586 7.61 18.09 -15.45
C ARG A 586 6.63 17.29 -16.28
N GLN A 587 6.26 16.09 -15.78
CA GLN A 587 5.28 15.24 -16.45
C GLN A 587 3.89 15.83 -16.39
N PHE A 588 3.50 16.44 -15.26
CA PHE A 588 2.23 17.14 -15.15
C PHE A 588 2.15 18.31 -16.14
N ARG A 589 3.20 19.13 -16.22
CA ARG A 589 3.31 20.22 -17.20
C ARG A 589 3.17 19.73 -18.65
N ARG A 590 3.78 18.58 -18.94
CA ARG A 590 3.68 17.93 -20.25
C ARG A 590 2.25 17.47 -20.53
N SER A 591 1.63 16.76 -19.58
CA SER A 591 0.25 16.26 -19.71
C SER A 591 -0.76 17.39 -19.91
N LEU A 592 -0.59 18.52 -19.20
CA LEU A 592 -1.43 19.71 -19.40
C LEU A 592 -1.27 20.31 -20.81
N ARG A 593 -0.04 20.41 -21.32
CA ARG A 593 0.20 20.87 -22.68
C ARG A 593 -0.41 19.96 -23.72
N GLU A 594 -0.19 18.66 -23.61
CA GLU A 594 -0.78 17.65 -24.50
C GLU A 594 -2.32 17.69 -24.49
N LEU A 595 -2.92 17.93 -23.32
CA LEU A 595 -4.37 18.10 -23.19
C LEU A 595 -4.89 19.33 -23.96
N LEU A 596 -4.15 20.43 -23.88
CA LEU A 596 -4.54 21.71 -24.49
C LEU A 596 -4.23 21.78 -25.98
N GLU A 597 -3.20 21.07 -26.45
CA GLU A 597 -2.76 21.07 -27.87
C GLU A 597 -3.51 20.03 -28.73
N LYS A 598 -4.13 19.01 -28.16
CA LYS A 598 -4.84 17.95 -28.91
C LYS A 598 -6.08 18.47 -29.70
N GLU A 599 -6.48 19.71 -29.53
CA GLU A 599 -7.70 20.27 -30.12
C GLU A 599 -7.44 21.55 -30.99
N GLU A 600 -6.18 21.93 -31.24
CA GLU A 600 -5.84 22.87 -32.32
C GLU A 600 -5.61 22.14 -33.65
#